data_4be3c86e4704243971635a04da679159
#
_entry.id   4be3c86e4704243971635a04da679159
#
_cell.length_a   1.000
_cell.length_b   1.000
_cell.length_c   1.000
_cell.angle_alpha   90.00
_cell.angle_beta   90.00
_cell.angle_gamma   90.00
#
_symmetry.space_group_name_H-M   'P 1'
#
loop_
_entity.id
_entity.type
_entity.pdbx_description
1 polymer ?
#
loop_
_entity_poly.entity_id
_entity_poly.type
_entity_poly.pdbx_seq_one_letter_code
_entity_poly.pdbx_strand_id
1 'polypeptide(L)'
;MTTDPTEILNRQNAEIAEIRGYADLTEAAKNKRIGEVTARARAAYAEAREAGERERTERLERTKKAVFRVPVSATATDAEEAQIHAAFRSAYNDVYSSTASPESQGQAEEELQRLLQQAERTGDKLLARAAFHRGIDLGVQSVVDAYLEKRPGEGKAWESYTTAHQEARESQGLGGLLARSLTDRAFSSEAG
;
A
#
# COMPACT_ATOMS: atom_id res chain seq x y z
N MET A 1 -6.43 16.22 -9.08
CA MET A 1 -5.43 15.91 -10.13
C MET A 1 -4.08 16.09 -9.47
N THR A 2 -3.37 15.01 -9.19
CA THR A 2 -2.02 15.03 -8.63
C THR A 2 -1.08 15.41 -9.76
N THR A 3 -0.38 16.54 -9.63
CA THR A 3 0.62 16.96 -10.62
C THR A 3 1.79 15.99 -10.54
N ASP A 4 2.21 15.43 -11.68
CA ASP A 4 3.37 14.52 -11.74
C ASP A 4 4.64 15.28 -11.29
N PRO A 5 5.38 14.78 -10.30
CA PRO A 5 6.65 15.36 -9.89
C PRO A 5 7.63 15.61 -11.03
N THR A 6 7.62 14.77 -12.07
CA THR A 6 8.45 14.92 -13.28
C THR A 6 8.06 16.17 -14.09
N GLU A 7 6.77 16.48 -14.16
CA GLU A 7 6.29 17.70 -14.85
C GLU A 7 6.72 18.98 -14.12
N ILE A 8 6.79 18.94 -12.78
CA ILE A 8 7.26 20.08 -11.99
C ILE A 8 8.72 20.40 -12.32
N LEU A 9 9.58 19.38 -12.36
CA LEU A 9 11.00 19.53 -12.71
C LEU A 9 11.18 20.00 -14.16
N ASN A 10 10.44 19.44 -15.10
CA ASN A 10 10.51 19.85 -16.50
C ASN A 10 10.12 21.32 -16.68
N ARG A 11 9.06 21.77 -16.00
CA ARG A 11 8.63 23.17 -16.00
C ARG A 11 9.67 24.09 -15.37
N GLN A 12 10.26 23.71 -14.25
CA GLN A 12 11.34 24.44 -13.61
C GLN A 12 12.52 24.64 -14.57
N ASN A 13 12.99 23.55 -15.20
CA ASN A 13 14.14 23.60 -16.11
C ASN A 13 13.85 24.51 -17.31
N ALA A 14 12.63 24.47 -17.86
CA ALA A 14 12.22 25.35 -18.95
C ALA A 14 12.23 26.83 -18.51
N GLU A 15 11.65 27.16 -17.35
CA GLU A 15 11.63 28.52 -16.80
C GLU A 15 13.07 29.05 -16.52
N ILE A 16 13.95 28.22 -15.99
CA ILE A 16 15.36 28.57 -15.73
C ILE A 16 16.11 28.86 -17.06
N ALA A 17 15.90 28.01 -18.07
CA ALA A 17 16.51 28.19 -19.37
C ALA A 17 16.06 29.51 -20.02
N GLU A 18 14.78 29.87 -19.90
CA GLU A 18 14.26 31.16 -20.38
C GLU A 18 14.90 32.33 -19.66
N ILE A 19 15.00 32.32 -18.31
CA ILE A 19 15.62 33.38 -17.51
C ILE A 19 17.09 33.58 -17.90
N ARG A 20 17.84 32.50 -18.13
CA ARG A 20 19.24 32.57 -18.57
C ARG A 20 19.38 33.20 -19.95
N GLY A 21 18.39 33.06 -20.84
CA GLY A 21 18.36 33.64 -22.17
C GLY A 21 18.07 35.13 -22.23
N TYR A 22 17.57 35.78 -21.16
CA TYR A 22 17.29 37.22 -21.17
C TYR A 22 18.57 38.03 -21.20
N ALA A 23 18.81 38.73 -22.34
CA ALA A 23 20.00 39.62 -22.54
C ALA A 23 19.95 40.88 -21.67
N ASP A 24 18.76 41.36 -21.36
CA ASP A 24 18.53 42.62 -20.66
C ASP A 24 18.62 42.55 -19.15
N LEU A 25 18.78 41.34 -18.59
CA LEU A 25 18.88 41.14 -17.15
C LEU A 25 20.34 41.05 -16.69
N THR A 26 20.64 41.72 -15.59
CA THR A 26 21.92 41.54 -14.89
C THR A 26 22.00 40.14 -14.29
N GLU A 27 23.20 39.58 -14.11
CA GLU A 27 23.40 38.26 -13.50
C GLU A 27 22.78 38.18 -12.10
N ALA A 28 22.86 39.23 -11.30
CA ALA A 28 22.21 39.30 -9.98
C ALA A 28 20.68 39.21 -10.10
N ALA A 29 20.07 39.82 -11.10
CA ALA A 29 18.63 39.76 -11.34
C ALA A 29 18.22 38.34 -11.84
N LYS A 30 19.03 37.72 -12.71
CA LYS A 30 18.81 36.32 -13.14
C LYS A 30 18.87 35.38 -11.97
N ASN A 31 19.91 35.43 -11.14
CA ASN A 31 20.09 34.55 -9.99
C ASN A 31 18.95 34.72 -8.99
N LYS A 32 18.47 35.92 -8.73
CA LYS A 32 17.29 36.13 -7.89
C LYS A 32 16.04 35.43 -8.45
N ARG A 33 15.75 35.58 -9.74
CA ARG A 33 14.59 34.93 -10.39
C ARG A 33 14.70 33.40 -10.40
N ILE A 34 15.90 32.89 -10.70
CA ILE A 34 16.17 31.44 -10.65
C ILE A 34 15.92 30.91 -9.23
N GLY A 35 16.37 31.60 -8.18
CA GLY A 35 16.11 31.28 -6.80
C GLY A 35 14.60 31.21 -6.48
N GLU A 36 13.83 32.18 -6.97
CA GLU A 36 12.37 32.21 -6.79
C GLU A 36 11.67 31.03 -7.50
N VAL A 37 12.07 30.70 -8.74
CA VAL A 37 11.55 29.58 -9.51
C VAL A 37 11.88 28.25 -8.79
N THR A 38 13.13 28.10 -8.34
CA THR A 38 13.59 26.90 -7.63
C THR A 38 12.84 26.72 -6.31
N ALA A 39 12.64 27.78 -5.53
CA ALA A 39 11.89 27.72 -4.28
C ALA A 39 10.43 27.29 -4.49
N ARG A 40 9.78 27.87 -5.52
CA ARG A 40 8.40 27.51 -5.91
C ARG A 40 8.31 26.05 -6.37
N ALA A 41 9.24 25.59 -7.20
CA ALA A 41 9.27 24.22 -7.68
C ALA A 41 9.50 23.21 -6.54
N ARG A 42 10.39 23.51 -5.58
CA ARG A 42 10.59 22.71 -4.37
C ARG A 42 9.31 22.57 -3.55
N ALA A 43 8.61 23.67 -3.32
CA ALA A 43 7.35 23.65 -2.57
C ALA A 43 6.29 22.79 -3.28
N ALA A 44 6.11 23.00 -4.59
CA ALA A 44 5.17 22.23 -5.40
C ALA A 44 5.53 20.72 -5.44
N TYR A 45 6.81 20.40 -5.54
CA TYR A 45 7.29 19.01 -5.50
C TYR A 45 7.03 18.35 -4.14
N ALA A 46 7.30 19.05 -3.05
CA ALA A 46 7.02 18.54 -1.71
C ALA A 46 5.52 18.26 -1.52
N GLU A 47 4.66 19.18 -1.94
CA GLU A 47 3.21 19.03 -1.87
C GLU A 47 2.71 17.84 -2.72
N ALA A 48 3.18 17.73 -3.99
CA ALA A 48 2.81 16.62 -4.87
C ALA A 48 3.24 15.26 -4.29
N ARG A 49 4.42 15.22 -3.68
CA ARG A 49 4.94 14.03 -3.02
C ARG A 49 4.09 13.63 -1.80
N GLU A 50 3.78 14.56 -0.91
CA GLU A 50 2.94 14.32 0.25
C GLU A 50 1.53 13.85 -0.16
N ALA A 51 0.97 14.46 -1.22
CA ALA A 51 -0.31 14.04 -1.77
C ALA A 51 -0.25 12.59 -2.29
N GLY A 52 0.80 12.23 -3.03
CA GLY A 52 1.01 10.88 -3.52
C GLY A 52 1.23 9.84 -2.39
N GLU A 53 1.93 10.22 -1.31
CA GLU A 53 2.11 9.36 -0.14
C GLU A 53 0.77 9.14 0.59
N ARG A 54 -0.04 10.19 0.76
CA ARG A 54 -1.39 10.08 1.34
C ARG A 54 -2.29 9.17 0.51
N GLU A 55 -2.34 9.38 -0.81
CA GLU A 55 -3.16 8.57 -1.73
C GLU A 55 -2.78 7.08 -1.67
N ARG A 56 -1.47 6.76 -1.69
CA ARG A 56 -0.99 5.37 -1.54
C ARG A 56 -1.39 4.76 -0.19
N THR A 57 -1.25 5.51 0.89
CA THR A 57 -1.64 5.05 2.24
C THR A 57 -3.14 4.79 2.32
N GLU A 58 -3.96 5.72 1.82
CA GLU A 58 -5.41 5.56 1.78
C GLU A 58 -5.85 4.37 0.90
N ARG A 59 -5.18 4.19 -0.24
CA ARG A 59 -5.44 3.04 -1.13
C ARG A 59 -5.09 1.72 -0.43
N LEU A 60 -3.93 1.66 0.23
CA LEU A 60 -3.52 0.47 0.99
C LEU A 60 -4.53 0.15 2.11
N GLU A 61 -4.93 1.14 2.91
CA GLU A 61 -5.90 0.94 3.98
C GLU A 61 -7.28 0.54 3.45
N ARG A 62 -7.72 1.09 2.33
CA ARG A 62 -8.99 0.73 1.68
C ARG A 62 -8.97 -0.71 1.17
N THR A 63 -7.90 -1.10 0.48
CA THR A 63 -7.75 -2.46 -0.04
C THR A 63 -7.56 -3.47 1.08
N LYS A 64 -6.81 -3.13 2.13
CA LYS A 64 -6.68 -3.91 3.35
C LYS A 64 -8.03 -4.17 4.00
N LYS A 65 -8.84 -3.13 4.20
CA LYS A 65 -10.21 -3.29 4.74
C LYS A 65 -11.07 -4.21 3.86
N ALA A 66 -10.96 -4.14 2.55
CA ALA A 66 -11.72 -5.01 1.65
C ALA A 66 -11.35 -6.48 1.80
N VAL A 67 -10.05 -6.79 1.97
CA VAL A 67 -9.54 -8.17 2.14
C VAL A 67 -9.84 -8.71 3.55
N PHE A 68 -9.59 -7.90 4.58
CA PHE A 68 -9.64 -8.37 5.98
C PHE A 68 -11.00 -8.14 6.67
N ARG A 69 -11.97 -7.53 5.97
CA ARG A 69 -13.31 -7.36 6.51
C ARG A 69 -13.99 -8.72 6.70
N VAL A 70 -14.53 -8.95 7.90
CA VAL A 70 -15.44 -10.07 8.13
C VAL A 70 -16.74 -9.79 7.35
N PRO A 71 -17.19 -10.71 6.49
CA PRO A 71 -18.41 -10.52 5.71
C PRO A 71 -19.62 -10.54 6.64
N VAL A 72 -20.25 -9.40 6.78
CA VAL A 72 -21.52 -9.20 7.51
C VAL A 72 -22.60 -8.86 6.48
N SER A 73 -23.80 -9.37 6.67
CA SER A 73 -24.93 -9.00 5.82
C SER A 73 -25.20 -7.50 5.90
N ALA A 74 -25.52 -6.87 4.76
CA ALA A 74 -25.92 -5.46 4.73
C ALA A 74 -27.20 -5.17 5.54
N THR A 75 -27.97 -6.20 5.88
CA THR A 75 -29.20 -6.12 6.66
C THR A 75 -29.02 -6.57 8.12
N ALA A 76 -27.78 -6.89 8.54
CA ALA A 76 -27.51 -7.32 9.91
C ALA A 76 -27.71 -6.13 10.87
N THR A 77 -28.26 -6.42 12.02
CA THR A 77 -28.33 -5.50 13.15
C THR A 77 -26.96 -5.37 13.84
N ASP A 78 -26.73 -4.31 14.58
CA ASP A 78 -25.48 -4.11 15.35
C ASP A 78 -25.17 -5.29 16.28
N ALA A 79 -26.22 -5.93 16.85
CA ALA A 79 -26.07 -7.12 17.71
C ALA A 79 -25.60 -8.33 16.92
N GLU A 80 -26.15 -8.59 15.72
CA GLU A 80 -25.73 -9.67 14.84
C GLU A 80 -24.30 -9.44 14.31
N GLU A 81 -23.97 -8.21 13.95
CA GLU A 81 -22.60 -7.84 13.56
C GLU A 81 -21.61 -8.13 14.69
N ALA A 82 -21.94 -7.72 15.92
CA ALA A 82 -21.11 -7.99 17.10
C ALA A 82 -20.93 -9.49 17.35
N GLN A 83 -21.99 -10.31 17.17
CA GLN A 83 -21.92 -11.76 17.28
C GLN A 83 -21.03 -12.38 16.21
N ILE A 84 -21.14 -11.96 14.94
CA ILE A 84 -20.31 -12.45 13.85
C ILE A 84 -18.83 -12.10 14.10
N HIS A 85 -18.55 -10.90 14.56
CA HIS A 85 -17.19 -10.48 14.91
C HIS A 85 -16.63 -11.27 16.12
N ALA A 86 -17.46 -11.59 17.10
CA ALA A 86 -17.06 -12.43 18.24
C ALA A 86 -16.76 -13.87 17.79
N ALA A 87 -17.62 -14.45 16.96
CA ALA A 87 -17.44 -15.77 16.40
C ALA A 87 -16.19 -15.87 15.52
N PHE A 88 -15.94 -14.85 14.69
CA PHE A 88 -14.71 -14.78 13.89
C PHE A 88 -13.45 -14.70 14.77
N ARG A 89 -13.46 -13.89 15.83
CA ARG A 89 -12.33 -13.82 16.76
C ARG A 89 -12.07 -15.15 17.45
N SER A 90 -13.13 -15.88 17.83
CA SER A 90 -12.99 -17.22 18.39
C SER A 90 -12.34 -18.17 17.38
N ALA A 91 -12.89 -18.25 16.15
CA ALA A 91 -12.33 -19.09 15.09
C ALA A 91 -10.86 -18.74 14.77
N TYR A 92 -10.53 -17.45 14.73
CA TYR A 92 -9.16 -17.02 14.51
C TYR A 92 -8.21 -17.42 15.65
N ASN A 93 -8.66 -17.29 16.91
CA ASN A 93 -7.87 -17.71 18.07
C ASN A 93 -7.64 -19.22 18.09
N ASP A 94 -8.63 -20.00 17.68
CA ASP A 94 -8.51 -21.48 17.59
C ASP A 94 -7.48 -21.85 16.50
N VAL A 95 -7.54 -21.23 15.32
CA VAL A 95 -6.57 -21.41 14.24
C VAL A 95 -5.19 -20.91 14.69
N TYR A 96 -5.11 -19.74 15.34
CA TYR A 96 -3.86 -19.23 15.88
C TYR A 96 -3.23 -20.21 16.86
N SER A 97 -4.00 -20.73 17.82
CA SER A 97 -3.50 -21.65 18.85
C SER A 97 -2.97 -22.95 18.25
N SER A 98 -3.65 -23.49 17.22
CA SER A 98 -3.20 -24.70 16.53
C SER A 98 -1.95 -24.52 15.68
N THR A 99 -1.61 -23.25 15.34
CA THR A 99 -0.47 -22.90 14.49
C THR A 99 0.58 -22.01 15.20
N ALA A 100 0.43 -21.77 16.52
CA ALA A 100 1.28 -20.82 17.25
C ALA A 100 2.70 -21.32 17.52
N SER A 101 2.89 -22.62 17.58
CA SER A 101 4.19 -23.25 17.87
C SER A 101 4.50 -24.37 16.89
N PRO A 102 4.53 -24.10 15.58
CA PRO A 102 4.94 -25.13 14.63
C PRO A 102 6.44 -25.39 14.80
N GLU A 103 6.83 -26.64 14.86
CA GLU A 103 8.24 -27.03 14.83
C GLU A 103 8.88 -26.67 13.48
N SER A 104 8.05 -26.50 12.45
CA SER A 104 8.47 -26.04 11.11
C SER A 104 7.33 -25.28 10.41
N GLN A 105 7.67 -24.47 9.41
CA GLN A 105 6.69 -23.79 8.56
C GLN A 105 5.80 -24.79 7.80
N GLY A 106 6.35 -25.97 7.44
CA GLY A 106 5.58 -27.02 6.79
C GLY A 106 4.45 -27.58 7.64
N GLN A 107 4.66 -27.74 8.96
CA GLN A 107 3.59 -28.18 9.87
C GLN A 107 2.47 -27.14 9.99
N ALA A 108 2.81 -25.85 10.02
CA ALA A 108 1.80 -24.80 10.01
C ALA A 108 0.98 -24.80 8.70
N GLU A 109 1.63 -25.05 7.57
CA GLU A 109 0.97 -25.17 6.26
C GLU A 109 -0.01 -26.37 6.24
N GLU A 110 0.46 -27.55 6.65
CA GLU A 110 -0.38 -28.77 6.70
C GLU A 110 -1.61 -28.57 7.60
N GLU A 111 -1.42 -27.96 8.76
CA GLU A 111 -2.52 -27.70 9.69
C GLU A 111 -3.52 -26.67 9.12
N LEU A 112 -3.04 -25.59 8.51
CA LEU A 112 -3.91 -24.61 7.86
C LEU A 112 -4.68 -25.19 6.69
N GLN A 113 -4.06 -26.04 5.87
CA GLN A 113 -4.74 -26.75 4.79
C GLN A 113 -5.82 -27.69 5.32
N ARG A 114 -5.54 -28.44 6.40
CA ARG A 114 -6.49 -29.31 7.08
C ARG A 114 -7.70 -28.52 7.59
N LEU A 115 -7.48 -27.41 8.28
CA LEU A 115 -8.53 -26.53 8.80
C LEU A 115 -9.37 -25.91 7.67
N LEU A 116 -8.73 -25.45 6.59
CA LEU A 116 -9.43 -24.93 5.43
C LEU A 116 -10.31 -26.01 4.77
N GLN A 117 -9.81 -27.23 4.58
CA GLN A 117 -10.59 -28.34 4.05
C GLN A 117 -11.75 -28.74 4.98
N GLN A 118 -11.53 -28.71 6.29
CA GLN A 118 -12.60 -28.94 7.27
C GLN A 118 -13.71 -27.89 7.14
N ALA A 119 -13.32 -26.62 7.12
CA ALA A 119 -14.23 -25.48 6.97
C ALA A 119 -15.07 -25.58 5.68
N GLU A 120 -14.44 -25.94 4.57
CA GLU A 120 -15.13 -26.14 3.28
C GLU A 120 -16.13 -27.31 3.31
N ARG A 121 -15.80 -28.40 3.99
CA ARG A 121 -16.71 -29.56 4.14
C ARG A 121 -17.91 -29.28 5.04
N THR A 122 -17.71 -28.48 6.08
CA THR A 122 -18.76 -28.11 7.04
C THR A 122 -19.55 -26.87 6.64
N GLY A 123 -19.08 -26.11 5.63
CA GLY A 123 -19.65 -24.84 5.25
C GLY A 123 -19.35 -23.72 6.25
N ASP A 124 -18.34 -23.88 7.11
CA ASP A 124 -17.94 -22.88 8.10
C ASP A 124 -17.11 -21.77 7.47
N LYS A 125 -17.82 -20.72 7.06
CA LYS A 125 -17.20 -19.55 6.40
C LYS A 125 -16.25 -18.77 7.31
N LEU A 126 -16.49 -18.79 8.63
CA LEU A 126 -15.65 -18.04 9.57
C LEU A 126 -14.33 -18.77 9.82
N LEU A 127 -14.37 -20.10 9.96
CA LEU A 127 -13.17 -20.91 10.07
C LEU A 127 -12.31 -20.84 8.78
N ALA A 128 -12.95 -20.94 7.60
CA ALA A 128 -12.25 -20.80 6.34
C ALA A 128 -11.54 -19.45 6.23
N ARG A 129 -12.22 -18.37 6.64
CA ARG A 129 -11.64 -17.02 6.63
C ARG A 129 -10.54 -16.83 7.67
N ALA A 130 -10.68 -17.44 8.84
CA ALA A 130 -9.64 -17.44 9.87
C ALA A 130 -8.37 -18.15 9.37
N ALA A 131 -8.50 -19.31 8.72
CA ALA A 131 -7.39 -20.02 8.10
C ALA A 131 -6.71 -19.18 6.99
N PHE A 132 -7.50 -18.51 6.15
CA PHE A 132 -6.99 -17.60 5.12
C PHE A 132 -6.18 -16.44 5.73
N HIS A 133 -6.72 -15.73 6.75
CA HIS A 133 -5.99 -14.65 7.41
C HIS A 133 -4.69 -15.14 8.04
N ARG A 134 -4.73 -16.31 8.70
CA ARG A 134 -3.53 -16.89 9.29
C ARG A 134 -2.51 -17.34 8.24
N GLY A 135 -2.97 -17.83 7.09
CA GLY A 135 -2.13 -18.13 5.94
C GLY A 135 -1.37 -16.90 5.44
N ILE A 136 -2.04 -15.75 5.38
CA ILE A 136 -1.41 -14.46 5.04
C ILE A 136 -0.35 -14.09 6.08
N ASP A 137 -0.69 -14.16 7.37
CA ASP A 137 0.21 -13.78 8.48
C ASP A 137 1.49 -14.63 8.50
N LEU A 138 1.39 -15.90 8.14
CA LEU A 138 2.52 -16.83 8.08
C LEU A 138 3.19 -16.91 6.71
N GLY A 139 2.68 -16.22 5.69
CA GLY A 139 3.19 -16.27 4.32
C GLY A 139 2.97 -17.61 3.61
N VAL A 140 1.92 -18.37 3.99
CA VAL A 140 1.60 -19.67 3.41
C VAL A 140 0.71 -19.48 2.18
N GLN A 141 1.35 -19.28 1.04
CA GLN A 141 0.67 -18.92 -0.22
C GLN A 141 -0.30 -20.01 -0.69
N SER A 142 0.02 -21.30 -0.50
CA SER A 142 -0.83 -22.41 -0.90
C SER A 142 -2.23 -22.38 -0.24
N VAL A 143 -2.32 -21.94 1.01
CA VAL A 143 -3.58 -21.76 1.74
C VAL A 143 -4.36 -20.58 1.21
N VAL A 144 -3.66 -19.46 0.91
CA VAL A 144 -4.25 -18.26 0.32
C VAL A 144 -4.87 -18.59 -1.04
N ASP A 145 -4.13 -19.27 -1.89
CA ASP A 145 -4.57 -19.64 -3.24
C ASP A 145 -5.77 -20.62 -3.19
N ALA A 146 -5.70 -21.64 -2.35
CA ALA A 146 -6.80 -22.61 -2.17
C ALA A 146 -8.10 -21.96 -1.64
N TYR A 147 -7.98 -20.96 -0.78
CA TYR A 147 -9.14 -20.18 -0.31
C TYR A 147 -9.75 -19.34 -1.42
N LEU A 148 -8.91 -18.62 -2.19
CA LEU A 148 -9.32 -17.68 -3.24
C LEU A 148 -9.88 -18.40 -4.48
N GLU A 149 -9.37 -19.59 -4.80
CA GLU A 149 -9.89 -20.43 -5.90
C GLU A 149 -11.40 -20.65 -5.79
N LYS A 150 -11.90 -20.85 -4.57
CA LYS A 150 -13.33 -21.04 -4.29
C LYS A 150 -14.12 -19.73 -4.14
N ARG A 151 -13.42 -18.58 -4.12
CA ARG A 151 -14.01 -17.25 -3.84
C ARG A 151 -13.49 -16.20 -4.83
N PRO A 152 -13.82 -16.32 -6.13
CA PRO A 152 -13.25 -15.44 -7.16
C PRO A 152 -13.57 -13.95 -6.93
N GLY A 153 -14.67 -13.64 -6.24
CA GLY A 153 -14.99 -12.26 -5.86
C GLY A 153 -14.00 -11.65 -4.86
N GLU A 154 -13.43 -12.48 -3.98
CA GLU A 154 -12.41 -12.05 -3.02
C GLU A 154 -11.01 -12.00 -3.66
N GLY A 155 -10.77 -12.77 -4.72
CA GLY A 155 -9.51 -12.76 -5.48
C GLY A 155 -9.16 -11.38 -6.02
N LYS A 156 -10.14 -10.64 -6.56
CA LYS A 156 -9.92 -9.28 -7.06
C LYS A 156 -9.54 -8.30 -5.94
N ALA A 157 -10.14 -8.45 -4.76
CA ALA A 157 -9.77 -7.63 -3.61
C ALA A 157 -8.35 -7.95 -3.14
N TRP A 158 -7.97 -9.22 -3.15
CA TRP A 158 -6.62 -9.68 -2.83
C TRP A 158 -5.57 -9.14 -3.81
N GLU A 159 -5.79 -9.24 -5.12
CA GLU A 159 -4.91 -8.68 -6.15
C GLU A 159 -4.73 -7.16 -5.96
N SER A 160 -5.81 -6.45 -5.68
CA SER A 160 -5.75 -5.00 -5.42
C SER A 160 -4.95 -4.67 -4.17
N TYR A 161 -5.07 -5.48 -3.12
CA TYR A 161 -4.32 -5.32 -1.87
C TYR A 161 -2.83 -5.62 -2.07
N THR A 162 -2.49 -6.74 -2.72
CA THR A 162 -1.09 -7.12 -2.95
C THR A 162 -0.37 -6.09 -3.81
N THR A 163 -1.03 -5.57 -4.86
CA THR A 163 -0.50 -4.47 -5.67
C THR A 163 -0.25 -3.21 -4.84
N ALA A 164 -1.25 -2.76 -4.06
CA ALA A 164 -1.11 -1.57 -3.22
C ALA A 164 -0.04 -1.75 -2.13
N HIS A 165 0.08 -2.95 -1.57
CA HIS A 165 1.09 -3.28 -0.57
C HIS A 165 2.51 -3.27 -1.18
N GLN A 166 2.66 -3.81 -2.39
CA GLN A 166 3.94 -3.78 -3.10
C GLN A 166 4.36 -2.35 -3.44
N GLU A 167 3.45 -1.54 -4.01
CA GLU A 167 3.70 -0.11 -4.29
C GLU A 167 4.14 0.65 -3.02
N ALA A 168 3.50 0.38 -1.88
CA ALA A 168 3.86 1.00 -0.61
C ALA A 168 5.27 0.59 -0.14
N ARG A 169 5.63 -0.70 -0.28
CA ARG A 169 6.98 -1.19 0.06
C ARG A 169 8.06 -0.60 -0.83
N GLU A 170 7.82 -0.54 -2.14
CA GLU A 170 8.77 0.04 -3.11
C GLU A 170 9.02 1.51 -2.83
N SER A 171 7.98 2.27 -2.47
CA SER A 171 8.11 3.69 -2.13
C SER A 171 8.90 3.96 -0.84
N GLN A 172 8.90 3.00 0.09
CA GLN A 172 9.64 3.08 1.36
C GLN A 172 11.04 2.44 1.29
N GLY A 173 11.31 1.63 0.28
CA GLY A 173 12.57 0.93 0.09
C GLY A 173 13.71 1.82 -0.42
N LEU A 174 14.89 1.20 -0.65
CA LEU A 174 16.10 1.88 -1.13
C LEU A 174 15.85 2.68 -2.43
N GLY A 175 15.01 2.18 -3.33
CA GLY A 175 14.63 2.89 -4.56
C GLY A 175 13.93 4.22 -4.27
N GLY A 176 13.02 4.25 -3.32
CA GLY A 176 12.36 5.49 -2.87
C GLY A 176 13.32 6.47 -2.20
N LEU A 177 14.28 5.97 -1.41
CA LEU A 177 15.32 6.79 -0.78
C LEU A 177 16.30 7.37 -1.81
N LEU A 178 16.73 6.60 -2.79
CA LEU A 178 17.60 7.05 -3.88
C LEU A 178 16.91 8.10 -4.75
N ALA A 179 15.64 7.88 -5.13
CA ALA A 179 14.88 8.86 -5.88
C ALA A 179 14.78 10.20 -5.12
N ARG A 180 14.56 10.15 -3.80
CA ARG A 180 14.56 11.34 -2.93
C ARG A 180 15.89 12.06 -2.96
N SER A 181 16.99 11.35 -2.79
CA SER A 181 18.35 11.94 -2.75
C SER A 181 18.77 12.54 -4.09
N LEU A 182 18.38 11.94 -5.20
CA LEU A 182 18.65 12.47 -6.55
C LEU A 182 17.86 13.75 -6.82
N THR A 183 16.61 13.81 -6.38
CA THR A 183 15.79 15.01 -6.54
C THR A 183 16.30 16.16 -5.67
N ASP A 184 16.66 15.88 -4.40
CA ASP A 184 17.26 16.88 -3.52
C ASP A 184 18.57 17.44 -4.09
N ARG A 185 19.37 16.60 -4.76
CA ARG A 185 20.57 17.04 -5.48
C ARG A 185 20.25 17.88 -6.70
N ALA A 186 19.24 17.53 -7.50
CA ALA A 186 18.84 18.32 -8.67
C ALA A 186 18.45 19.74 -8.27
N PHE A 187 17.71 19.92 -7.16
CA PHE A 187 17.38 21.22 -6.62
C PHE A 187 18.57 21.97 -5.98
N SER A 188 19.62 21.25 -5.55
CA SER A 188 20.78 21.87 -4.89
C SER A 188 21.85 22.32 -5.88
N SER A 189 22.00 21.62 -7.01
CA SER A 189 23.02 21.91 -8.03
C SER A 189 22.72 23.16 -8.85
N GLU A 190 21.49 23.66 -8.84
CA GLU A 190 21.06 24.82 -9.62
C GLU A 190 21.06 26.15 -8.80
N ALA A 191 21.33 26.05 -7.49
CA ALA A 191 21.35 27.20 -6.57
C ALA A 191 22.76 27.77 -6.35
N GLY A 192 23.82 27.20 -6.97
CA GLY A 192 25.20 27.69 -6.98
C GLY A 192 25.60 28.22 -8.35
#